data_82d404d1af5277eeb2ad17ba562e1970
#
_entry.id   82d404d1af5277eeb2ad17ba562e1970
#
_cell.length_a   1.000
_cell.length_b   1.000
_cell.length_c   1.000
_cell.angle_alpha   90.00
_cell.angle_beta   90.00
_cell.angle_gamma   90.00
#
_symmetry.space_group_name_H-M   'P 1'
#
loop_
_entity.id
_entity.type
_entity.pdbx_description
1 polymer ?
#
loop_
_entity_poly.entity_id
_entity_poly.type
_entity_poly.pdbx_seq_one_letter_code
_entity_poly.pdbx_strand_id
1 'polypeptide(L)'
;MDDTDHTLQLLLDLDGLNYVYDGGYWIKYAVSVARSPEWPYGIKYSLTLHDRQGNRIFGIDNAHSPKTQSGPSGKSTRPAPADHMHRGGRIYQYEFVDAETLLADFDKGVVAALKKRGVNL
;
A
#
# COMPACT_ATOMS: atom_id res chain seq x y z
N MET A 1 -24.74 -4.03 9.91
CA MET A 1 -23.60 -4.24 9.14
C MET A 1 -23.28 -3.06 8.35
N ASP A 2 -22.14 -2.58 8.44
CA ASP A 2 -21.87 -1.39 7.74
C ASP A 2 -21.05 -1.67 6.50
N ASP A 3 -20.98 -0.69 5.65
CA ASP A 3 -20.32 -0.82 4.38
C ASP A 3 -18.84 -1.00 4.53
N THR A 4 -18.30 -0.57 5.63
CA THR A 4 -16.89 -0.69 5.87
C THR A 4 -16.46 -2.14 5.90
N ASP A 5 -17.24 -2.97 6.57
CA ASP A 5 -16.89 -4.36 6.65
C ASP A 5 -16.92 -5.01 5.29
N HIS A 6 -17.86 -4.58 4.46
CA HIS A 6 -18.00 -5.15 3.14
C HIS A 6 -16.80 -4.80 2.27
N THR A 7 -16.36 -3.56 2.29
CA THR A 7 -15.23 -3.17 1.47
C THR A 7 -13.92 -3.75 1.98
N LEU A 8 -13.79 -3.92 3.29
CA LEU A 8 -12.61 -4.57 3.82
C LEU A 8 -12.53 -6.02 3.38
N GLN A 9 -13.67 -6.68 3.29
CA GLN A 9 -13.67 -8.06 2.84
C GLN A 9 -13.23 -8.13 1.36
N LEU A 10 -13.65 -7.18 0.54
CA LEU A 10 -13.21 -7.16 -0.84
C LEU A 10 -11.69 -6.99 -0.92
N LEU A 11 -11.14 -6.16 -0.07
CA LEU A 11 -9.71 -5.95 -0.07
C LEU A 11 -8.99 -7.22 0.39
N LEU A 12 -9.51 -7.89 1.40
CA LEU A 12 -8.91 -9.13 1.87
C LEU A 12 -8.94 -10.21 0.79
N ASP A 13 -9.99 -10.20 -0.03
CA ASP A 13 -10.11 -11.19 -1.10
C ASP A 13 -9.05 -11.02 -2.17
N LEU A 14 -8.42 -9.86 -2.24
CA LEU A 14 -7.37 -9.64 -3.23
C LEU A 14 -6.02 -10.18 -2.76
N ASP A 15 -5.93 -10.59 -1.51
CA ASP A 15 -4.64 -11.04 -0.97
C ASP A 15 -4.05 -12.16 -1.82
N GLY A 16 -2.81 -12.01 -2.19
CA GLY A 16 -2.11 -13.01 -2.96
C GLY A 16 -2.29 -12.89 -4.46
N LEU A 17 -3.14 -12.00 -4.92
CA LEU A 17 -3.32 -11.85 -6.36
C LEU A 17 -2.21 -11.03 -6.96
N ASN A 18 -1.85 -11.38 -8.18
CA ASN A 18 -0.87 -10.63 -8.94
C ASN A 18 -1.48 -10.33 -10.28
N TYR A 19 -1.13 -9.20 -10.85
CA TYR A 19 -1.62 -8.85 -12.17
C TYR A 19 -0.44 -8.33 -12.98
N VAL A 20 -0.29 -8.80 -14.21
CA VAL A 20 0.85 -8.46 -15.03
C VAL A 20 0.42 -7.58 -16.18
N TYR A 21 1.14 -6.48 -16.38
CA TYR A 21 0.91 -5.56 -17.49
C TYR A 21 1.99 -5.78 -18.55
N ASP A 22 1.79 -5.18 -19.70
CA ASP A 22 2.77 -5.26 -20.77
C ASP A 22 4.10 -4.71 -20.31
N GLY A 23 5.16 -5.29 -20.79
CA GLY A 23 6.49 -4.84 -20.42
C GLY A 23 7.04 -5.49 -19.17
N GLY A 24 6.29 -6.42 -18.61
CA GLY A 24 6.75 -7.12 -17.41
C GLY A 24 6.48 -6.39 -16.12
N TYR A 25 5.69 -5.33 -16.14
CA TYR A 25 5.29 -4.66 -14.92
C TYR A 25 4.20 -5.49 -14.25
N TRP A 26 4.20 -5.53 -12.93
CA TRP A 26 3.22 -6.35 -12.24
C TRP A 26 2.85 -5.75 -10.89
N ILE A 27 1.64 -6.03 -10.46
CA ILE A 27 1.18 -5.56 -9.16
C ILE A 27 0.96 -6.76 -8.25
N LYS A 28 1.10 -6.49 -6.96
CA LYS A 28 0.92 -7.50 -5.95
C LYS A 28 0.03 -6.94 -4.85
N TYR A 29 -0.93 -7.73 -4.44
CA TYR A 29 -1.79 -7.37 -3.32
C TYR A 29 -1.44 -8.28 -2.15
N ALA A 30 -1.06 -7.71 -1.04
CA ALA A 30 -0.81 -8.47 0.18
C ALA A 30 -1.65 -7.85 1.28
N VAL A 31 -2.64 -8.56 1.76
CA VAL A 31 -3.58 -8.04 2.74
C VAL A 31 -3.85 -9.12 3.77
N SER A 32 -3.82 -8.78 5.04
CA SER A 32 -4.14 -9.74 6.08
C SER A 32 -4.84 -9.04 7.23
N VAL A 33 -5.56 -9.79 8.01
CA VAL A 33 -6.22 -9.27 9.19
C VAL A 33 -5.15 -9.02 10.24
N ALA A 34 -5.24 -7.90 10.91
CA ALA A 34 -4.28 -7.56 11.96
C ALA A 34 -5.04 -6.98 13.13
N ARG A 35 -5.07 -7.72 14.23
CA ARG A 35 -5.84 -7.32 15.37
C ARG A 35 -5.00 -6.82 16.49
N SER A 36 -4.46 -5.67 16.37
CA SER A 36 -3.73 -5.08 17.47
C SER A 36 -3.85 -3.58 17.34
N PRO A 37 -3.57 -2.84 18.37
CA PRO A 37 -3.70 -1.40 18.33
C PRO A 37 -2.83 -0.73 17.28
N GLU A 38 -1.78 -1.40 16.85
CA GLU A 38 -0.92 -0.85 15.82
C GLU A 38 -1.63 -0.78 14.48
N TRP A 39 -2.71 -1.52 14.30
CA TRP A 39 -3.41 -1.59 13.04
C TRP A 39 -4.85 -1.14 13.23
N PRO A 40 -5.07 0.16 13.36
CA PRO A 40 -6.39 0.66 13.76
C PRO A 40 -7.53 0.30 12.83
N TYR A 41 -7.21 -0.05 11.58
CA TYR A 41 -8.27 -0.42 10.67
C TYR A 41 -8.52 -1.92 10.61
N GLY A 42 -7.78 -2.67 11.41
CA GLY A 42 -7.97 -4.12 11.48
C GLY A 42 -7.30 -4.91 10.37
N ILE A 43 -6.52 -4.26 9.54
CA ILE A 43 -5.80 -4.93 8.46
C ILE A 43 -4.40 -4.41 8.30
N LYS A 44 -3.56 -5.27 7.75
CA LYS A 44 -2.23 -4.89 7.35
C LYS A 44 -2.23 -5.08 5.85
N TYR A 45 -1.86 -4.06 5.10
CA TYR A 45 -1.90 -4.16 3.65
C TYR A 45 -0.66 -3.62 2.98
N SER A 46 -0.36 -4.15 1.81
CA SER A 46 0.71 -3.65 0.98
C SER A 46 0.31 -3.90 -0.46
N LEU A 47 0.07 -2.83 -1.20
CA LEU A 47 -0.33 -2.89 -2.60
C LEU A 47 0.82 -2.27 -3.38
N THR A 48 1.45 -3.04 -4.26
CA THR A 48 2.68 -2.57 -4.89
C THR A 48 2.72 -2.85 -6.38
N LEU A 49 3.40 -1.97 -7.11
CA LEU A 49 3.64 -2.13 -8.54
C LEU A 49 5.14 -2.26 -8.72
N HIS A 50 5.57 -3.24 -9.48
CA HIS A 50 6.97 -3.54 -9.69
C HIS A 50 7.32 -3.57 -11.17
N ASP A 51 8.58 -3.30 -11.50
CA ASP A 51 9.06 -3.48 -12.86
C ASP A 51 9.51 -4.92 -13.03
N ARG A 52 9.99 -5.26 -14.22
CA ARG A 52 10.33 -6.64 -14.48
C ARG A 52 11.54 -7.12 -13.70
N GLN A 53 12.35 -6.24 -13.17
CA GLN A 53 13.45 -6.62 -12.32
C GLN A 53 13.04 -6.74 -10.86
N GLY A 54 11.79 -6.46 -10.55
CA GLY A 54 11.31 -6.55 -9.17
C GLY A 54 11.44 -5.27 -8.37
N ASN A 55 11.84 -4.18 -9.00
CA ASN A 55 11.94 -2.91 -8.28
C ASN A 55 10.57 -2.31 -8.08
N ARG A 56 10.27 -1.88 -6.87
CA ARG A 56 8.97 -1.25 -6.61
C ARG A 56 8.97 0.15 -7.17
N ILE A 57 8.03 0.46 -8.03
CA ILE A 57 7.94 1.78 -8.62
C ILE A 57 6.76 2.58 -8.06
N PHE A 58 5.81 1.94 -7.42
CA PHE A 58 4.70 2.63 -6.78
C PHE A 58 4.10 1.68 -5.74
N GLY A 59 3.56 2.21 -4.68
CA GLY A 59 2.91 1.36 -3.68
C GLY A 59 2.24 2.17 -2.61
N ILE A 60 1.29 1.54 -1.92
CA ILE A 60 0.65 2.10 -0.74
C ILE A 60 0.61 0.98 0.29
N ASP A 61 1.07 1.26 1.49
CA ASP A 61 1.04 0.25 2.53
C ASP A 61 0.91 0.88 3.90
N ASN A 62 0.58 0.08 4.88
CA ASN A 62 0.51 0.54 6.25
C ASN A 62 1.49 -0.23 7.13
N ALA A 63 2.56 -0.76 6.56
CA ALA A 63 3.54 -1.47 7.36
C ALA A 63 4.30 -0.49 8.23
N HIS A 64 4.50 -0.86 9.45
CA HIS A 64 5.28 -0.02 10.33
C HIS A 64 6.74 -0.17 10.01
N SER A 65 7.46 0.87 10.20
CA SER A 65 8.87 0.82 10.05
C SER A 65 9.45 0.72 11.43
N PRO A 66 9.83 -0.40 11.81
CA PRO A 66 10.21 -0.60 13.19
C PRO A 66 11.37 0.22 13.62
N LYS A 67 12.17 0.62 12.72
CA LYS A 67 13.20 1.36 13.16
C LYS A 67 13.02 2.74 13.21
N THR A 68 11.98 3.21 12.82
CA THR A 68 11.83 4.61 12.76
C THR A 68 11.98 5.22 14.04
N GLN A 69 11.64 4.52 15.02
CA GLN A 69 11.61 5.16 16.21
C GLN A 69 12.81 5.04 16.95
N SER A 70 13.76 4.42 16.52
CA SER A 70 14.76 4.27 17.36
C SER A 70 15.78 5.23 17.23
N GLY A 71 15.57 6.36 17.35
CA GLY A 71 16.60 7.30 17.36
C GLY A 71 17.41 7.12 18.60
N PRO A 72 18.52 7.71 18.64
CA PRO A 72 19.38 7.59 19.79
C PRO A 72 18.72 8.01 21.04
N SER A 73 17.84 8.90 20.94
CA SER A 73 17.20 9.35 22.12
C SER A 73 16.14 8.39 22.49
N GLY A 74 15.86 7.50 21.61
CA GLY A 74 14.84 6.57 21.89
C GLY A 74 13.54 7.20 22.08
N LYS A 75 13.33 8.35 21.65
CA LYS A 75 12.15 8.89 21.95
C LYS A 75 11.40 9.22 20.92
N SER A 76 11.14 8.46 20.08
CA SER A 76 10.26 8.74 19.10
C SER A 76 9.00 8.83 19.68
N THR A 77 8.69 9.83 20.12
CA THR A 77 7.52 9.93 20.79
C THR A 77 6.34 9.89 19.96
N ARG A 78 6.39 10.09 18.68
CA ARG A 78 5.24 10.05 17.98
C ARG A 78 5.35 9.02 17.03
N PRO A 79 4.46 8.15 16.95
CA PRO A 79 4.44 7.10 15.99
C PRO A 79 4.39 7.70 14.61
N ALA A 80 5.16 7.18 13.74
CA ALA A 80 5.06 7.59 12.37
C ALA A 80 3.70 7.19 11.84
N PRO A 81 3.15 7.91 10.90
CA PRO A 81 1.90 7.50 10.30
C PRO A 81 2.08 6.12 9.74
N ALA A 82 1.12 5.27 9.98
CA ALA A 82 1.25 3.90 9.55
C ALA A 82 1.10 3.75 8.06
N ASP A 83 0.35 4.64 7.43
CA ASP A 83 0.06 4.50 6.02
C ASP A 83 0.97 5.38 5.17
N HIS A 84 1.59 4.78 4.19
CA HIS A 84 2.55 5.46 3.34
C HIS A 84 2.31 5.18 1.88
N MET A 85 2.62 6.16 1.04
CA MET A 85 2.59 5.99 -0.40
C MET A 85 4.01 6.11 -0.91
N HIS A 86 4.47 5.13 -1.69
CA HIS A 86 5.81 5.14 -2.26
C HIS A 86 5.72 5.45 -3.73
N ARG A 87 6.44 6.46 -4.16
CA ARG A 87 6.40 6.85 -5.55
C ARG A 87 7.78 7.27 -6.00
N GLY A 88 8.38 6.49 -6.88
CA GLY A 88 9.66 6.83 -7.42
C GLY A 88 10.76 7.01 -6.40
N GLY A 89 10.80 6.21 -5.40
CA GLY A 89 11.82 6.31 -4.37
C GLY A 89 11.52 7.28 -3.26
N ARG A 90 10.41 7.99 -3.36
CA ARG A 90 10.01 8.91 -2.30
C ARG A 90 8.86 8.34 -1.52
N ILE A 91 8.75 8.73 -0.27
CA ILE A 91 7.70 8.25 0.62
C ILE A 91 6.83 9.42 1.01
N TYR A 92 5.53 9.25 0.86
CA TYR A 92 4.56 10.28 1.22
C TYR A 92 3.60 9.70 2.24
N GLN A 93 3.07 10.55 3.07
CA GLN A 93 2.06 10.13 4.01
C GLN A 93 0.77 9.87 3.26
N TYR A 94 0.08 8.80 3.57
CA TYR A 94 -1.18 8.46 2.94
C TYR A 94 -2.26 8.42 3.99
N GLU A 95 -3.41 8.99 3.70
CA GLU A 95 -4.49 8.98 4.64
C GLU A 95 -5.50 7.93 4.25
N PHE A 96 -5.60 6.87 5.00
CA PHE A 96 -6.54 5.81 4.72
C PHE A 96 -7.95 6.27 5.10
N VAL A 97 -8.88 6.14 4.19
CA VAL A 97 -10.27 6.49 4.43
C VAL A 97 -11.09 5.20 4.51
N ASP A 98 -11.05 4.39 3.49
CA ASP A 98 -11.70 3.11 3.46
C ASP A 98 -11.08 2.26 2.36
N ALA A 99 -11.47 1.00 2.31
CA ALA A 99 -10.85 0.08 1.36
C ALA A 99 -11.16 0.45 -0.09
N GLU A 100 -12.35 0.92 -0.33
CA GLU A 100 -12.73 1.30 -1.70
C GLU A 100 -11.88 2.46 -2.20
N THR A 101 -11.68 3.47 -1.36
CA THR A 101 -10.85 4.61 -1.72
C THR A 101 -9.39 4.19 -1.88
N LEU A 102 -8.92 3.30 -1.02
CA LEU A 102 -7.57 2.80 -1.13
C LEU A 102 -7.34 2.13 -2.48
N LEU A 103 -8.27 1.28 -2.90
CA LEU A 103 -8.12 0.60 -4.18
C LEU A 103 -8.18 1.58 -5.34
N ALA A 104 -9.02 2.58 -5.25
CA ALA A 104 -9.11 3.60 -6.30
C ALA A 104 -7.83 4.42 -6.37
N ASP A 105 -7.28 4.79 -5.23
CA ASP A 105 -6.04 5.55 -5.19
C ASP A 105 -4.87 4.74 -5.70
N PHE A 106 -4.84 3.46 -5.36
CA PHE A 106 -3.79 2.58 -5.85
C PHE A 106 -3.87 2.46 -7.38
N ASP A 107 -5.08 2.25 -7.89
CA ASP A 107 -5.25 2.12 -9.33
C ASP A 107 -4.82 3.39 -10.06
N LYS A 108 -5.16 4.54 -9.52
CA LYS A 108 -4.78 5.77 -10.14
C LYS A 108 -3.28 5.92 -10.16
N GLY A 109 -2.61 5.56 -9.09
CA GLY A 109 -1.15 5.65 -9.01
C GLY A 109 -0.47 4.69 -9.96
N VAL A 110 -1.04 3.49 -10.11
CA VAL A 110 -0.50 2.49 -11.03
C VAL A 110 -0.59 3.01 -12.46
N VAL A 111 -1.76 3.52 -12.83
CA VAL A 111 -1.96 4.04 -14.19
C VAL A 111 -1.00 5.19 -14.47
N ALA A 112 -0.86 6.10 -13.52
CA ALA A 112 0.03 7.23 -13.72
C ALA A 112 1.49 6.79 -13.86
N ALA A 113 1.91 5.83 -13.03
CA ALA A 113 3.29 5.35 -13.08
C ALA A 113 3.57 4.62 -14.38
N LEU A 114 2.63 3.82 -14.85
CA LEU A 114 2.82 3.08 -16.09
C LEU A 114 2.82 4.01 -17.30
N LYS A 115 1.94 5.01 -17.30
CA LYS A 115 1.94 5.96 -18.41
C LYS A 115 3.24 6.73 -18.46
N LYS A 116 3.78 7.09 -17.31
CA LYS A 116 5.01 7.82 -17.27
C LYS A 116 6.15 7.00 -17.84
N ARG A 117 6.05 5.69 -17.79
CA ARG A 117 7.05 4.79 -18.33
C ARG A 117 6.73 4.35 -19.75
N GLY A 118 5.72 4.92 -20.35
CA GLY A 118 5.41 4.64 -21.75
C GLY A 118 4.60 3.39 -21.99
N VAL A 119 3.97 2.85 -20.95
CA VAL A 119 3.18 1.65 -21.12
C VAL A 119 1.79 2.03 -21.60
N ASN A 120 1.32 1.35 -22.61
CA ASN A 120 -0.03 1.60 -23.10
C ASN A 120 -1.02 0.83 -22.27
N LEU A 121 -2.07 1.49 -21.86
CA LEU A 121 -3.09 0.87 -21.04
C LEU A 121 -4.45 0.84 -21.73
#